data_886379c35573a5263f29364048b8d4ec
#
_entry.id   886379c35573a5263f29364048b8d4ec
#
_cell.length_a   1.000
_cell.length_b   1.000
_cell.length_c   1.000
_cell.angle_alpha   90.00
_cell.angle_beta   90.00
_cell.angle_gamma   90.00
#
_symmetry.space_group_name_H-M   'P 1'
#
loop_
_entity.id
_entity.type
_entity.pdbx_description
1 polymer ?
#
loop_
_entity_poly.entity_id
_entity_poly.type
_entity_poly.pdbx_seq_one_letter_code
_entity_poly.pdbx_strand_id
1 'polypeptide(L)'
;MSAEHTSRHVLPFLLWLKPGMSPQAIWISLVFVRKSAHVIEYTVLALLLWRALRSVSLLRPHTLIAFGAALLGSTLFAASDEFHQTFVKSRTASGRDVLLDVAGALLGLLIAVNFARHHPGKFRPARHNEFVDA
;
A
#
# COMPACT_ATOMS: atom_id res chain seq x y z
N MET A 1 -1.99 -13.86 -2.05
CA MET A 1 -3.00 -14.28 -3.07
C MET A 1 -2.30 -15.11 -4.13
N SER A 2 -2.68 -16.37 -4.35
CA SER A 2 -2.00 -17.22 -5.32
C SER A 2 -2.32 -16.78 -6.75
N ALA A 3 -1.41 -17.06 -7.70
CA ALA A 3 -1.62 -16.76 -9.12
C ALA A 3 -2.93 -17.36 -9.65
N GLU A 4 -3.36 -18.48 -9.10
CA GLU A 4 -4.62 -19.15 -9.43
C GLU A 4 -5.87 -18.33 -9.04
N HIS A 5 -5.86 -17.64 -7.89
CA HIS A 5 -6.99 -16.80 -7.49
C HIS A 5 -7.12 -15.56 -8.39
N THR A 6 -6.00 -14.90 -8.71
CA THR A 6 -6.03 -13.74 -9.62
C THR A 6 -6.47 -14.16 -11.02
N SER A 7 -5.98 -15.29 -11.54
CA SER A 7 -6.40 -15.79 -12.85
C SER A 7 -7.89 -16.15 -12.89
N ARG A 8 -8.44 -16.74 -11.84
CA ARG A 8 -9.86 -17.15 -11.81
C ARG A 8 -10.84 -15.96 -11.99
N HIS A 9 -10.50 -14.79 -11.45
CA HIS A 9 -11.37 -13.61 -11.53
C HIS A 9 -11.00 -12.64 -12.66
N VAL A 10 -9.72 -12.48 -12.93
CA VAL A 10 -9.24 -11.50 -13.92
C VAL A 10 -9.28 -12.08 -15.33
N LEU A 11 -9.04 -13.38 -15.50
CA LEU A 11 -9.02 -14.02 -16.82
C LEU A 11 -10.36 -13.92 -17.57
N PRO A 12 -11.52 -14.21 -16.97
CA PRO A 12 -12.82 -14.04 -17.65
C PRO A 12 -13.06 -12.60 -18.09
N PHE A 13 -12.67 -11.63 -17.25
CA PHE A 13 -12.80 -10.22 -17.56
C PHE A 13 -11.89 -9.80 -18.73
N LEU A 14 -10.63 -10.25 -18.76
CA LEU A 14 -9.70 -9.97 -19.86
C LEU A 14 -10.19 -10.56 -21.19
N LEU A 15 -10.71 -11.79 -21.18
CA LEU A 15 -11.24 -12.46 -22.36
C LEU A 15 -12.56 -11.81 -22.85
N TRP A 16 -13.37 -11.30 -21.92
CA TRP A 16 -14.57 -10.52 -22.26
C TRP A 16 -14.20 -9.18 -22.91
N LEU A 17 -13.18 -8.49 -22.37
CA LEU A 17 -12.73 -7.19 -22.89
C LEU A 17 -12.05 -7.31 -24.27
N LYS A 18 -11.28 -8.37 -24.47
CA LYS A 18 -10.55 -8.61 -25.73
C LYS A 18 -10.54 -10.12 -26.07
N PRO A 19 -11.59 -10.61 -26.75
CA PRO A 19 -11.61 -11.98 -27.26
C PRO A 19 -10.42 -12.25 -28.20
N GLY A 20 -9.76 -13.39 -28.02
CA GLY A 20 -8.63 -13.79 -28.89
C GLY A 20 -7.26 -13.25 -28.45
N MET A 21 -7.10 -12.85 -27.20
CA MET A 21 -5.76 -12.53 -26.65
C MET A 21 -4.84 -13.75 -26.71
N SER A 22 -3.57 -13.52 -27.10
CA SER A 22 -2.56 -14.57 -27.04
C SER A 22 -2.28 -14.98 -25.58
N PRO A 23 -1.87 -16.24 -25.32
CA PRO A 23 -1.51 -16.69 -23.98
C PRO A 23 -0.45 -15.81 -23.31
N GLN A 24 0.49 -15.31 -24.08
CA GLN A 24 1.55 -14.41 -23.62
C GLN A 24 0.98 -13.04 -23.17
N ALA A 25 0.05 -12.47 -23.92
CA ALA A 25 -0.60 -11.21 -23.57
C ALA A 25 -1.44 -11.36 -22.29
N ILE A 26 -2.14 -12.47 -22.12
CA ILE A 26 -2.88 -12.81 -20.91
C ILE A 26 -1.92 -12.86 -19.72
N TRP A 27 -0.81 -13.59 -19.83
CA TRP A 27 0.18 -13.72 -18.76
C TRP A 27 0.75 -12.35 -18.33
N ILE A 28 1.15 -11.51 -19.29
CA ILE A 28 1.67 -10.16 -19.03
C ILE A 28 0.62 -9.32 -18.31
N SER A 29 -0.64 -9.36 -18.75
CA SER A 29 -1.73 -8.61 -18.14
C SER A 29 -2.00 -9.06 -16.70
N LEU A 30 -1.98 -10.36 -16.41
CA LEU A 30 -2.15 -10.89 -15.07
C LEU A 30 -1.01 -10.47 -14.13
N VAL A 31 0.24 -10.50 -14.61
CA VAL A 31 1.40 -10.04 -13.84
C VAL A 31 1.28 -8.53 -13.56
N PHE A 32 0.89 -7.75 -14.56
CA PHE A 32 0.72 -6.31 -14.42
C PHE A 32 -0.36 -5.97 -13.37
N VAL A 33 -1.54 -6.59 -13.48
CA VAL A 33 -2.65 -6.38 -12.51
C VAL A 33 -2.19 -6.74 -11.10
N ARG A 34 -1.50 -7.88 -10.93
CA ARG A 34 -0.99 -8.29 -9.61
C ARG A 34 0.00 -7.27 -9.04
N LYS A 35 0.98 -6.84 -9.82
CA LYS A 35 1.98 -5.86 -9.38
C LYS A 35 1.37 -4.50 -9.06
N SER A 36 0.40 -4.06 -9.85
CA SER A 36 -0.33 -2.83 -9.59
C SER A 36 -1.14 -2.91 -8.28
N ALA A 37 -1.77 -4.06 -8.00
CA ALA A 37 -2.49 -4.30 -6.76
C ALA A 37 -1.55 -4.17 -5.55
N HIS A 38 -0.37 -4.79 -5.57
CA HIS A 38 0.64 -4.65 -4.51
C HIS A 38 1.04 -3.19 -4.27
N VAL A 39 1.37 -2.44 -5.33
CA VAL A 39 1.70 -1.01 -5.20
C VAL A 39 0.57 -0.23 -4.52
N ILE A 40 -0.69 -0.48 -4.91
CA ILE A 40 -1.85 0.18 -4.32
C ILE A 40 -2.03 -0.23 -2.86
N GLU A 41 -1.94 -1.52 -2.53
CA GLU A 41 -2.07 -2.06 -1.17
C GLU A 41 -1.04 -1.42 -0.23
N TYR A 42 0.24 -1.36 -0.62
CA TYR A 42 1.30 -0.76 0.21
C TYR A 42 1.24 0.77 0.24
N THR A 43 0.75 1.42 -0.82
CA THR A 43 0.42 2.85 -0.80
C THR A 43 -0.65 3.14 0.26
N VAL A 44 -1.74 2.38 0.26
CA VAL A 44 -2.84 2.53 1.23
C VAL A 44 -2.38 2.19 2.65
N LEU A 45 -1.63 1.10 2.84
CA LEU A 45 -1.07 0.72 4.13
C LEU A 45 -0.20 1.84 4.71
N ALA A 46 0.71 2.40 3.93
CA ALA A 46 1.58 3.49 4.36
C ALA A 46 0.80 4.76 4.73
N LEU A 47 -0.25 5.11 3.96
CA LEU A 47 -1.14 6.22 4.26
C LEU A 47 -1.89 6.00 5.58
N LEU A 48 -2.38 4.80 5.83
CA LEU A 48 -3.09 4.46 7.08
C LEU A 48 -2.14 4.49 8.27
N LEU A 49 -0.95 3.91 8.16
CA LEU A 49 0.09 3.98 9.20
C LEU A 49 0.51 5.42 9.48
N TRP A 50 0.76 6.21 8.46
CA TRP A 50 1.04 7.64 8.59
C TRP A 50 -0.07 8.36 9.36
N ARG A 51 -1.32 8.16 8.97
CA ARG A 51 -2.47 8.77 9.61
C ARG A 51 -2.58 8.33 11.08
N ALA A 52 -2.41 7.05 11.37
CA ALA A 52 -2.43 6.51 12.72
C ALA A 52 -1.31 7.10 13.60
N LEU A 53 -0.08 7.14 13.10
CA LEU A 53 1.06 7.72 13.82
C LEU A 53 0.88 9.22 14.07
N ARG A 54 0.31 9.95 13.12
CA ARG A 54 0.01 11.38 13.27
C ARG A 54 -1.16 11.68 14.21
N SER A 55 -1.99 10.71 14.56
CA SER A 55 -3.03 10.86 15.58
C SER A 55 -2.46 10.82 16.99
N VAL A 56 -1.31 10.17 17.21
CA VAL A 56 -0.62 10.12 18.50
C VAL A 56 -0.02 11.50 18.81
N SER A 57 -0.39 12.07 19.96
CA SER A 57 0.02 13.43 20.36
C SER A 57 1.54 13.62 20.39
N LEU A 58 2.27 12.61 20.85
CA LEU A 58 3.74 12.61 20.94
C LEU A 58 4.40 12.68 19.54
N LEU A 59 3.85 12.02 18.54
CA LEU A 59 4.43 11.95 17.19
C LEU A 59 3.93 13.06 16.27
N ARG A 60 2.88 13.76 16.65
CA ARG A 60 2.28 14.84 15.85
C ARG A 60 3.27 15.94 15.46
N PRO A 61 4.14 16.46 16.33
CA PRO A 61 5.12 17.47 15.97
C PRO A 61 6.29 16.90 15.13
N HIS A 62 6.54 15.59 15.22
CA HIS A 62 7.70 14.91 14.63
C HIS A 62 7.36 14.25 13.28
N THR A 63 7.12 15.05 12.26
CA THR A 63 6.72 14.59 10.92
C THR A 63 7.71 13.57 10.31
N LEU A 64 9.03 13.80 10.45
CA LEU A 64 10.06 12.90 9.92
C LEU A 64 10.08 11.56 10.65
N ILE A 65 9.87 11.57 11.98
CA ILE A 65 9.82 10.32 12.76
C ILE A 65 8.60 9.50 12.36
N ALA A 66 7.43 10.16 12.26
CA ALA A 66 6.22 9.47 11.80
C ALA A 66 6.35 8.93 10.38
N PHE A 67 7.01 9.67 9.48
CA PHE A 67 7.33 9.21 8.12
C PHE A 67 8.23 7.98 8.12
N GLY A 68 9.35 8.04 8.84
CA GLY A 68 10.29 6.92 8.94
C GLY A 68 9.65 5.68 9.57
N ALA A 69 8.85 5.85 10.62
CA ALA A 69 8.15 4.75 11.29
C ALA A 69 7.08 4.11 10.37
N ALA A 70 6.33 4.91 9.62
CA ALA A 70 5.35 4.39 8.66
C ALA A 70 6.03 3.64 7.50
N LEU A 71 7.14 4.17 6.99
CA LEU A 71 7.91 3.52 5.93
C LEU A 71 8.52 2.21 6.42
N LEU A 72 9.15 2.22 7.61
CA LEU A 72 9.72 1.02 8.23
C LEU A 72 8.66 -0.05 8.47
N GLY A 73 7.51 0.33 9.04
CA GLY A 73 6.38 -0.59 9.25
C GLY A 73 5.91 -1.21 7.94
N SER A 74 5.70 -0.41 6.90
CA SER A 74 5.30 -0.91 5.58
C SER A 74 6.36 -1.85 4.97
N THR A 75 7.64 -1.54 5.13
CA THR A 75 8.75 -2.37 4.64
C THR A 75 8.81 -3.72 5.37
N LEU A 76 8.62 -3.72 6.69
CA LEU A 76 8.57 -4.96 7.48
C LEU A 76 7.38 -5.83 7.08
N PHE A 77 6.23 -5.22 6.81
CA PHE A 77 5.07 -5.95 6.28
C PHE A 77 5.36 -6.55 4.91
N ALA A 78 5.96 -5.79 3.98
CA ALA A 78 6.34 -6.28 2.66
C ALA A 78 7.31 -7.46 2.75
N ALA A 79 8.35 -7.34 3.58
CA ALA A 79 9.32 -8.41 3.79
C ALA A 79 8.66 -9.65 4.43
N SER A 80 7.74 -9.46 5.38
CA SER A 80 7.00 -10.54 6.03
C SER A 80 6.07 -11.27 5.05
N ASP A 81 5.36 -10.51 4.19
CA ASP A 81 4.48 -11.10 3.16
C ASP A 81 5.29 -11.92 2.16
N GLU A 82 6.41 -11.40 1.68
CA GLU A 82 7.31 -12.11 0.78
C GLU A 82 7.91 -13.36 1.44
N PHE A 83 8.33 -13.26 2.70
CA PHE A 83 8.79 -14.42 3.47
C PHE A 83 7.69 -15.48 3.60
N HIS A 84 6.46 -15.08 3.90
CA HIS A 84 5.33 -16.01 3.97
C HIS A 84 5.05 -16.68 2.62
N GLN A 85 5.27 -15.96 1.52
CA GLN A 85 5.11 -16.50 0.17
C GLN A 85 6.13 -17.60 -0.18
N THR A 86 7.29 -17.67 0.48
CA THR A 86 8.26 -18.75 0.28
C THR A 86 7.70 -20.12 0.64
N PHE A 87 6.71 -20.18 1.53
CA PHE A 87 6.05 -21.43 1.94
C PHE A 87 4.93 -21.88 0.99
N VAL A 88 4.59 -21.06 -0.01
CA VAL A 88 3.51 -21.35 -0.98
C VAL A 88 4.14 -21.89 -2.26
N LYS A 89 3.96 -23.19 -2.56
CA LYS A 89 4.57 -23.91 -3.70
C LYS A 89 4.34 -23.27 -5.08
N SER A 90 3.31 -22.43 -5.24
CA SER A 90 2.96 -21.78 -6.52
C SER A 90 3.56 -20.38 -6.69
N ARG A 91 4.42 -19.91 -5.76
CA ARG A 91 5.00 -18.57 -5.79
C ARG A 91 6.53 -18.64 -5.70
N THR A 92 7.17 -17.83 -6.54
CA THR A 92 8.60 -17.57 -6.43
C THR A 92 8.77 -16.26 -5.68
N ALA A 93 9.28 -16.33 -4.45
CA ALA A 93 9.63 -15.15 -3.67
C ALA A 93 10.68 -14.32 -4.43
N SER A 94 10.49 -13.03 -4.49
CA SER A 94 11.38 -12.13 -5.24
C SER A 94 11.62 -10.84 -4.47
N GLY A 95 12.85 -10.58 -4.09
CA GLY A 95 13.23 -9.31 -3.47
C GLY A 95 12.85 -8.07 -4.31
N ARG A 96 12.63 -8.26 -5.63
CA ARG A 96 12.12 -7.20 -6.51
C ARG A 96 10.66 -6.84 -6.18
N ASP A 97 9.86 -7.78 -5.70
CA ASP A 97 8.47 -7.52 -5.33
C ASP A 97 8.44 -6.72 -4.01
N VAL A 98 9.32 -7.01 -3.04
CA VAL A 98 9.51 -6.17 -1.84
C VAL A 98 9.91 -4.73 -2.21
N LEU A 99 10.82 -4.55 -3.15
CA LEU A 99 11.23 -3.20 -3.62
C LEU A 99 10.06 -2.44 -4.25
N LEU A 100 9.21 -3.13 -5.00
CA LEU A 100 8.02 -2.55 -5.62
C LEU A 100 7.01 -2.10 -4.54
N ASP A 101 6.81 -2.91 -3.52
CA ASP A 101 5.92 -2.62 -2.40
C ASP A 101 6.42 -1.43 -1.57
N VAL A 102 7.73 -1.38 -1.30
CA VAL A 102 8.38 -0.23 -0.64
C VAL A 102 8.26 1.05 -1.49
N ALA A 103 8.39 0.94 -2.81
CA ALA A 103 8.19 2.09 -3.70
C ALA A 103 6.74 2.59 -3.65
N GLY A 104 5.75 1.68 -3.59
CA GLY A 104 4.34 2.02 -3.36
C GLY A 104 4.11 2.73 -2.03
N ALA A 105 4.69 2.22 -0.94
CA ALA A 105 4.64 2.83 0.38
C ALA A 105 5.25 4.24 0.38
N LEU A 106 6.41 4.40 -0.22
CA LEU A 106 7.09 5.68 -0.35
C LEU A 106 6.25 6.70 -1.14
N LEU A 107 5.65 6.28 -2.25
CA LEU A 107 4.75 7.12 -3.04
C LEU A 107 3.57 7.62 -2.19
N GLY A 108 2.91 6.73 -1.45
CA GLY A 108 1.81 7.09 -0.54
C GLY A 108 2.24 8.12 0.51
N LEU A 109 3.39 7.91 1.14
CA LEU A 109 3.91 8.83 2.15
C LEU A 109 4.29 10.21 1.57
N LEU A 110 4.88 10.25 0.39
CA LEU A 110 5.19 11.52 -0.29
C LEU A 110 3.92 12.30 -0.61
N ILE A 111 2.87 11.63 -1.09
CA ILE A 111 1.56 12.23 -1.32
C ILE A 111 0.99 12.78 0.00
N ALA A 112 1.03 11.98 1.09
CA ALA A 112 0.52 12.39 2.39
C ALA A 112 1.23 13.63 2.95
N VAL A 113 2.56 13.65 2.89
CA VAL A 113 3.36 14.80 3.36
C VAL A 113 3.10 16.04 2.53
N ASN A 114 3.04 15.89 1.21
CA ASN A 114 2.76 17.01 0.31
C ASN A 114 1.36 17.59 0.58
N PHE A 115 0.35 16.73 0.70
CA PHE A 115 -1.01 17.14 1.04
C PHE A 115 -1.09 17.83 2.41
N ALA A 116 -0.40 17.31 3.43
CA ALA A 116 -0.37 17.90 4.77
C ALA A 116 0.30 19.29 4.78
N ARG A 117 1.30 19.53 3.94
CA ARG A 117 1.96 20.84 3.79
C ARG A 117 1.03 21.88 3.17
N HIS A 118 0.24 21.48 2.17
CA HIS A 118 -0.66 22.39 1.45
C HIS A 118 -2.00 22.62 2.16
N HIS A 119 -2.40 21.74 3.10
CA HIS A 119 -3.67 21.82 3.82
C HIS A 119 -3.50 21.69 5.35
N PRO A 120 -2.80 22.61 6.02
CA PRO A 120 -2.46 22.47 7.45
C PRO A 120 -3.67 22.43 8.38
N GLY A 121 -4.84 22.94 7.94
CA GLY A 121 -6.06 22.98 8.77
C GLY A 121 -6.88 21.69 8.81
N LYS A 122 -6.78 20.82 7.80
CA LYS A 122 -7.63 19.61 7.69
C LYS A 122 -7.21 18.44 8.62
N PHE A 123 -6.01 18.50 9.18
CA PHE A 123 -5.48 17.48 10.11
C PHE A 123 -5.51 17.92 11.59
N ARG A 124 -6.24 18.99 11.93
CA ARG A 124 -6.49 19.34 13.33
C ARG A 124 -7.64 18.47 13.85
N PRO A 125 -7.44 17.61 14.86
CA PRO A 125 -8.55 16.96 15.55
C PRO A 125 -9.36 18.03 16.27
N ALA A 126 -10.68 17.82 16.39
CA ALA A 126 -11.56 18.65 17.19
C ALA A 126 -10.95 18.87 18.59
N ARG A 127 -10.90 20.10 19.05
CA ARG A 127 -10.44 20.40 20.42
C ARG A 127 -11.45 19.79 21.38
N HIS A 128 -10.98 18.93 22.25
CA HIS A 128 -11.78 18.28 23.30
C HIS A 128 -12.21 19.24 24.41
N ASN A 129 -11.98 20.54 24.29
CA ASN A 129 -12.13 21.51 25.38
C ASN A 129 -13.43 22.34 25.33
N GLU A 130 -14.38 22.02 24.43
CA GLU A 130 -15.64 22.79 24.41
C GLU A 130 -16.74 22.25 25.35
N PHE A 131 -16.47 21.20 26.12
CA PHE A 131 -17.47 20.61 27.02
C PHE A 131 -17.20 20.83 28.54
N VAL A 132 -16.20 21.65 28.88
CA VAL A 132 -15.84 21.85 30.31
C VAL A 132 -16.41 23.17 30.89
N ASP A 133 -16.90 24.09 30.06
CA ASP A 133 -17.39 25.40 30.45
C ASP A 133 -18.89 25.61 30.19
N ALA A 134 -19.71 24.53 30.33
CA ALA A 134 -21.18 24.64 30.29
C ALA A 134 -21.80 24.14 31.58
#